data_62f6c71eda023e62f88904c18197b665
#
_entry.id   62f6c71eda023e62f88904c18197b665
#
_cell.length_a   1.000
_cell.length_b   1.000
_cell.length_c   1.000
_cell.angle_alpha   90.00
_cell.angle_beta   90.00
_cell.angle_gamma   90.00
#
_symmetry.space_group_name_H-M   'P 1'
#
loop_
_entity.id
_entity.type
_entity.pdbx_description
1 polymer ?
#
loop_
_entity_poly.entity_id
_entity_poly.type
_entity_poly.pdbx_seq_one_letter_code
_entity_poly.pdbx_strand_id
1 'polypeptide(L)'
;LAKEIGFKEIIDIGSGDGRIAFCAKVLDLESYSIEIDDMLVELQNKLITLIDFHPYCSDATIFDYSTLNLGYPAFFIGGLAQMGGNELASGVLEKIHLISDLKKTGWVFAGTTSQKYPVDSKNKSGWGTLIEKNNLNTIQSISLPTAWTFHESDETPYIFTQSLD
;
A
#
# COMPACT_ATOMS: atom_id res chain seq x y z
N LEU A 1 -10.47 -2.08 8.84
CA LEU A 1 -9.32 -1.91 9.75
C LEU A 1 -8.62 -0.56 9.54
N ALA A 2 -8.24 -0.15 8.31
CA ALA A 2 -7.60 1.14 8.06
C ALA A 2 -8.38 2.33 8.69
N LYS A 3 -9.70 2.37 8.48
CA LYS A 3 -10.60 3.36 9.07
C LYS A 3 -10.66 3.29 10.60
N GLU A 4 -10.61 2.09 11.17
CA GLU A 4 -10.61 1.88 12.63
C GLU A 4 -9.31 2.35 13.28
N ILE A 5 -8.18 2.20 12.61
CA ILE A 5 -6.87 2.74 13.02
C ILE A 5 -6.88 4.29 12.97
N GLY A 6 -7.76 4.86 12.14
CA GLY A 6 -7.94 6.30 12.01
C GLY A 6 -7.30 6.93 10.78
N PHE A 7 -6.82 6.12 9.84
CA PHE A 7 -6.36 6.63 8.54
C PHE A 7 -7.50 7.35 7.81
N LYS A 8 -7.16 8.42 7.11
CA LYS A 8 -8.10 9.27 6.39
C LYS A 8 -8.05 9.04 4.90
N GLU A 9 -6.87 8.75 4.39
CA GLU A 9 -6.60 8.54 2.98
C GLU A 9 -5.89 7.19 2.77
N ILE A 10 -6.16 6.56 1.63
CA ILE A 10 -5.40 5.40 1.12
C ILE A 10 -4.71 5.80 -0.17
N ILE A 11 -3.41 5.59 -0.23
CA ILE A 11 -2.61 5.76 -1.44
C ILE A 11 -2.16 4.37 -1.89
N ASP A 12 -2.75 3.88 -2.97
CA ASP A 12 -2.50 2.56 -3.55
C ASP A 12 -1.32 2.65 -4.52
N ILE A 13 -0.19 2.08 -4.13
CA ILE A 13 1.08 2.14 -4.87
C ILE A 13 1.25 0.89 -5.74
N GLY A 14 1.44 1.11 -7.06
CA GLY A 14 1.41 0.02 -8.03
C GLY A 14 0.01 -0.60 -8.07
N SER A 15 -0.98 0.25 -8.26
CA SER A 15 -2.38 -0.04 -7.96
C SER A 15 -3.04 -1.04 -8.91
N GLY A 16 -2.38 -1.37 -10.02
CA GLY A 16 -2.91 -2.33 -10.98
C GLY A 16 -4.28 -1.91 -11.51
N ASP A 17 -5.28 -2.72 -11.27
CA ASP A 17 -6.67 -2.44 -11.69
C ASP A 17 -7.43 -1.45 -10.79
N GLY A 18 -6.80 -0.90 -9.75
CA GLY A 18 -7.36 0.11 -8.85
C GLY A 18 -8.36 -0.42 -7.81
N ARG A 19 -8.45 -1.75 -7.64
CA ARG A 19 -9.44 -2.35 -6.72
C ARG A 19 -9.28 -1.92 -5.28
N ILE A 20 -8.07 -1.65 -4.80
CA ILE A 20 -7.82 -1.21 -3.42
C ILE A 20 -8.32 0.23 -3.24
N ALA A 21 -7.97 1.14 -4.15
CA ALA A 21 -8.46 2.52 -4.12
C ALA A 21 -9.98 2.57 -4.25
N PHE A 22 -10.57 1.78 -5.14
CA PHE A 22 -12.02 1.63 -5.27
C PHE A 22 -12.67 1.18 -3.96
N CYS A 23 -12.17 0.09 -3.34
CA CYS A 23 -12.71 -0.43 -2.08
C CYS A 23 -12.54 0.56 -0.92
N ALA A 24 -11.41 1.28 -0.87
CA ALA A 24 -11.18 2.32 0.14
C ALA A 24 -12.26 3.42 0.04
N LYS A 25 -12.57 3.86 -1.18
CA LYS A 25 -13.60 4.88 -1.41
C LYS A 25 -15.00 4.38 -1.06
N VAL A 26 -15.34 3.12 -1.36
CA VAL A 26 -16.61 2.49 -0.91
C VAL A 26 -16.75 2.54 0.61
N LEU A 27 -15.64 2.50 1.34
CA LEU A 27 -15.61 2.57 2.80
C LEU A 27 -15.46 4.01 3.35
N ASP A 28 -15.75 5.03 2.55
CA ASP A 28 -15.64 6.46 2.89
C ASP A 28 -14.21 6.89 3.32
N LEU A 29 -13.18 6.31 2.73
CA LEU A 29 -11.82 6.82 2.80
C LEU A 29 -11.51 7.57 1.52
N GLU A 30 -10.83 8.71 1.61
CA GLU A 30 -10.31 9.35 0.40
C GLU A 30 -9.24 8.43 -0.20
N SER A 31 -9.20 8.30 -1.54
CA SER A 31 -8.29 7.33 -2.13
C SER A 31 -7.67 7.79 -3.44
N TYR A 32 -6.40 7.51 -3.54
CA TYR A 32 -5.53 7.81 -4.66
C TYR A 32 -4.88 6.51 -5.14
N SER A 33 -4.72 6.35 -6.43
CA SER A 33 -4.00 5.22 -7.01
C SER A 33 -2.87 5.72 -7.90
N ILE A 34 -1.71 5.11 -7.80
CA ILE A 34 -0.53 5.46 -8.59
C ILE A 34 -0.08 4.20 -9.31
N GLU A 35 -0.14 4.24 -10.64
CA GLU A 35 0.18 3.13 -11.52
C GLU A 35 1.03 3.62 -12.68
N ILE A 36 2.04 2.85 -13.06
CA ILE A 36 2.94 3.21 -14.16
C ILE A 36 2.40 2.76 -15.53
N ASP A 37 1.56 1.74 -15.55
CA ASP A 37 0.96 1.19 -16.77
C ASP A 37 -0.27 2.02 -17.16
N ASP A 38 -0.19 2.70 -18.29
CA ASP A 38 -1.24 3.57 -18.81
C ASP A 38 -2.53 2.81 -19.16
N MET A 39 -2.43 1.56 -19.62
CA MET A 39 -3.62 0.74 -19.92
C MET A 39 -4.38 0.38 -18.64
N LEU A 40 -3.67 0.13 -17.54
CA LEU A 40 -4.30 -0.11 -16.25
C LEU A 40 -4.95 1.16 -15.69
N VAL A 41 -4.29 2.31 -15.86
CA VAL A 41 -4.90 3.60 -15.49
C VAL A 41 -6.14 3.91 -16.33
N GLU A 42 -6.14 3.60 -17.62
CA GLU A 42 -7.36 3.72 -18.46
C GLU A 42 -8.51 2.81 -17.95
N LEU A 43 -8.19 1.61 -17.45
CA LEU A 43 -9.16 0.73 -16.83
C LEU A 43 -9.73 1.37 -15.55
N GLN A 44 -8.87 1.93 -14.70
CA GLN A 44 -9.27 2.63 -13.48
C GLN A 44 -10.17 3.83 -13.79
N ASN A 45 -9.86 4.60 -14.85
CA ASN A 45 -10.67 5.73 -15.30
C ASN A 45 -12.12 5.33 -15.68
N LYS A 46 -12.34 4.09 -16.08
CA LYS A 46 -13.71 3.57 -16.28
C LYS A 46 -14.42 3.32 -14.95
N LEU A 47 -13.70 2.93 -13.90
CA LEU A 47 -14.26 2.71 -12.57
C LEU A 47 -14.67 4.02 -11.88
N ILE A 48 -14.01 5.15 -12.18
CA ILE A 48 -14.36 6.47 -11.64
C ILE A 48 -15.82 6.84 -11.95
N THR A 49 -16.37 6.37 -13.05
CA THR A 49 -17.77 6.59 -13.37
C THR A 49 -18.75 5.98 -12.35
N LEU A 50 -18.27 5.02 -11.57
CA LEU A 50 -19.03 4.33 -10.53
C LEU A 50 -18.76 4.89 -9.13
N ILE A 51 -17.52 5.26 -8.87
CA ILE A 51 -17.09 5.78 -7.59
C ILE A 51 -15.88 6.70 -7.77
N ASP A 52 -15.91 7.87 -7.15
CA ASP A 52 -14.93 8.93 -7.32
C ASP A 52 -13.68 8.69 -6.47
N PHE A 53 -12.64 8.10 -7.06
CA PHE A 53 -11.28 8.03 -6.54
C PHE A 53 -10.29 8.65 -7.55
N HIS A 54 -9.03 8.82 -7.21
CA HIS A 54 -8.09 9.63 -8.00
C HIS A 54 -6.92 8.79 -8.55
N PRO A 55 -7.03 8.28 -9.81
CA PRO A 55 -5.92 7.57 -10.46
C PRO A 55 -4.92 8.52 -11.11
N TYR A 56 -3.64 8.17 -10.97
CA TYR A 56 -2.51 8.85 -11.58
C TYR A 56 -1.64 7.87 -12.37
N CYS A 57 -1.34 8.20 -13.62
CA CYS A 57 -0.35 7.48 -14.41
C CYS A 57 1.04 8.04 -14.10
N SER A 58 1.79 7.35 -13.27
CA SER A 58 3.13 7.81 -12.85
C SER A 58 3.94 6.69 -12.20
N ASP A 59 5.26 6.82 -12.29
CA ASP A 59 6.16 6.07 -11.43
C ASP A 59 6.05 6.60 -9.99
N ALA A 60 5.67 5.74 -9.07
CA ALA A 60 5.45 6.10 -7.67
C ALA A 60 6.72 6.59 -6.96
N THR A 61 7.91 6.18 -7.41
CA THR A 61 9.18 6.61 -6.81
C THR A 61 9.56 8.05 -7.14
N ILE A 62 8.93 8.62 -8.18
CA ILE A 62 9.17 10.03 -8.59
C ILE A 62 7.92 10.91 -8.48
N PHE A 63 6.76 10.34 -8.18
CA PHE A 63 5.50 11.07 -8.04
C PHE A 63 5.62 12.16 -6.95
N ASP A 64 5.01 13.32 -7.19
CA ASP A 64 5.00 14.43 -6.22
C ASP A 64 3.80 14.31 -5.25
N TYR A 65 4.00 13.61 -4.15
CA TYR A 65 2.99 13.41 -3.12
C TYR A 65 2.58 14.70 -2.40
N SER A 66 3.34 15.79 -2.50
CA SER A 66 2.98 17.07 -1.90
C SER A 66 1.77 17.73 -2.59
N THR A 67 1.43 17.27 -3.79
CA THR A 67 0.25 17.74 -4.54
C THR A 67 -1.05 17.13 -4.03
N LEU A 68 -0.98 16.07 -3.22
CA LEU A 68 -2.15 15.41 -2.66
C LEU A 68 -2.58 16.11 -1.36
N ASN A 69 -3.88 16.18 -1.14
CA ASN A 69 -4.42 16.71 0.11
C ASN A 69 -4.50 15.59 1.16
N LEU A 70 -3.42 15.40 1.92
CA LEU A 70 -3.27 14.29 2.86
C LEU A 70 -3.25 14.79 4.31
N GLY A 71 -4.09 14.18 5.13
CA GLY A 71 -4.15 14.46 6.58
C GLY A 71 -3.46 13.38 7.41
N TYR A 72 -3.89 12.13 7.29
CA TYR A 72 -3.26 10.97 7.92
C TYR A 72 -3.35 9.77 6.95
N PRO A 73 -2.48 9.74 5.94
CA PRO A 73 -2.54 8.74 4.89
C PRO A 73 -1.98 7.39 5.33
N ALA A 74 -2.48 6.33 4.67
CA ALA A 74 -1.84 5.04 4.64
C ALA A 74 -1.45 4.70 3.20
N PHE A 75 -0.17 4.42 2.99
CA PHE A 75 0.36 3.93 1.72
C PHE A 75 0.18 2.42 1.66
N PHE A 76 -0.58 1.96 0.71
CA PHE A 76 -0.80 0.53 0.48
C PHE A 76 0.17 0.04 -0.60
N ILE A 77 0.92 -1.01 -0.30
CA ILE A 77 1.80 -1.67 -1.25
C ILE A 77 1.49 -3.16 -1.23
N GLY A 78 0.97 -3.65 -2.34
CA GLY A 78 0.70 -5.07 -2.56
C GLY A 78 1.78 -5.74 -3.41
N GLY A 79 1.76 -7.08 -3.43
CA GLY A 79 2.61 -7.87 -4.32
C GLY A 79 3.67 -8.70 -3.61
N LEU A 80 4.71 -9.06 -4.36
CA LEU A 80 5.79 -9.92 -3.88
C LEU A 80 7.01 -9.07 -3.51
N ALA A 81 7.33 -9.02 -2.23
CA ALA A 81 8.44 -8.22 -1.71
C ALA A 81 9.78 -8.51 -2.43
N GLN A 82 10.06 -9.78 -2.70
CA GLN A 82 11.31 -10.20 -3.37
C GLN A 82 11.31 -10.04 -4.90
N MET A 83 10.20 -9.64 -5.50
CA MET A 83 10.07 -9.43 -6.96
C MET A 83 9.87 -7.95 -7.31
N GLY A 84 10.64 -7.08 -6.68
CA GLY A 84 10.59 -5.63 -6.90
C GLY A 84 9.75 -4.85 -5.91
N GLY A 85 8.93 -5.51 -5.08
CA GLY A 85 8.11 -4.83 -4.08
C GLY A 85 8.94 -4.09 -3.02
N ASN A 86 10.06 -4.66 -2.58
CA ASN A 86 10.96 -4.01 -1.62
C ASN A 86 11.63 -2.75 -2.20
N GLU A 87 12.05 -2.78 -3.45
CA GLU A 87 12.65 -1.65 -4.15
C GLU A 87 11.63 -0.52 -4.33
N LEU A 88 10.43 -0.85 -4.80
CA LEU A 88 9.34 0.11 -4.93
C LEU A 88 8.99 0.74 -3.58
N ALA A 89 8.78 -0.07 -2.56
CA ALA A 89 8.44 0.41 -1.22
C ALA A 89 9.55 1.28 -0.62
N SER A 90 10.82 0.90 -0.78
CA SER A 90 11.96 1.71 -0.32
C SER A 90 12.03 3.06 -1.01
N GLY A 91 11.86 3.10 -2.33
CA GLY A 91 11.87 4.35 -3.11
C GLY A 91 10.75 5.30 -2.70
N VAL A 92 9.55 4.78 -2.47
CA VAL A 92 8.42 5.59 -2.00
C VAL A 92 8.64 6.07 -0.56
N LEU A 93 9.11 5.20 0.35
CA LEU A 93 9.43 5.55 1.74
C LEU A 93 10.46 6.69 1.80
N GLU A 94 11.56 6.58 1.06
CA GLU A 94 12.59 7.61 1.01
C GLU A 94 12.01 8.96 0.55
N LYS A 95 11.12 8.94 -0.44
CA LYS A 95 10.47 10.14 -0.93
C LYS A 95 9.53 10.77 0.09
N ILE A 96 8.70 9.98 0.75
CA ILE A 96 7.76 10.45 1.77
C ILE A 96 8.49 11.05 2.98
N HIS A 97 9.60 10.46 3.41
CA HIS A 97 10.41 10.98 4.51
C HIS A 97 10.98 12.39 4.24
N LEU A 98 11.10 12.79 2.97
CA LEU A 98 11.54 14.14 2.60
C LEU A 98 10.43 15.19 2.70
N ILE A 99 9.17 14.76 2.83
CA ILE A 99 8.02 15.66 2.92
C ILE A 99 7.67 15.92 4.37
N SER A 100 7.97 17.11 4.86
CA SER A 100 7.83 17.48 6.28
C SER A 100 6.43 17.28 6.86
N ASP A 101 5.41 17.47 6.03
CA ASP A 101 4.01 17.39 6.46
C ASP A 101 3.47 15.95 6.49
N LEU A 102 4.23 14.99 5.96
CA LEU A 102 3.89 13.57 5.91
C LEU A 102 4.67 12.72 6.94
N LYS A 103 5.11 13.31 8.06
CA LYS A 103 5.81 12.57 9.13
C LYS A 103 4.93 11.51 9.78
N LYS A 104 3.64 11.78 9.93
CA LYS A 104 2.66 10.79 10.39
C LYS A 104 2.03 10.07 9.21
N THR A 105 2.61 8.96 8.83
CA THR A 105 2.08 8.11 7.76
C THR A 105 1.90 6.69 8.23
N GLY A 106 0.84 6.07 7.74
CA GLY A 106 0.65 4.63 7.82
C GLY A 106 1.20 3.93 6.59
N TRP A 107 1.55 2.66 6.75
CA TRP A 107 1.95 1.79 5.66
C TRP A 107 1.24 0.46 5.80
N VAL A 108 0.68 -0.03 4.71
CA VAL A 108 0.02 -1.33 4.65
C VAL A 108 0.76 -2.17 3.62
N PHE A 109 1.43 -3.20 4.10
CA PHE A 109 2.14 -4.15 3.26
C PHE A 109 1.30 -5.40 3.09
N ALA A 110 1.01 -5.78 1.86
CA ALA A 110 0.15 -6.91 1.56
C ALA A 110 0.76 -7.82 0.50
N GLY A 111 0.49 -9.11 0.63
CA GLY A 111 0.95 -10.11 -0.32
C GLY A 111 2.43 -10.44 -0.16
N THR A 112 2.70 -11.71 -0.02
CA THR A 112 4.06 -12.26 0.05
C THR A 112 4.00 -13.74 -0.23
N THR A 113 5.05 -14.30 -0.78
CA THR A 113 5.18 -15.75 -0.93
C THR A 113 5.45 -16.45 0.38
N SER A 114 5.93 -15.71 1.39
CA SER A 114 6.23 -16.24 2.70
C SER A 114 5.19 -15.80 3.72
N GLN A 115 4.05 -16.44 3.68
CA GLN A 115 2.88 -16.08 4.45
C GLN A 115 3.00 -16.31 5.95
N LYS A 116 3.91 -17.21 6.36
CA LYS A 116 4.02 -17.60 7.78
C LYS A 116 4.69 -16.54 8.66
N TYR A 117 5.53 -15.67 8.10
CA TYR A 117 6.35 -14.74 8.88
C TYR A 117 6.46 -13.37 8.21
N PRO A 118 5.35 -12.70 7.95
CA PRO A 118 5.36 -11.44 7.18
C PRO A 118 6.08 -10.29 7.90
N VAL A 119 6.20 -10.35 9.21
CA VAL A 119 6.87 -9.32 10.05
C VAL A 119 8.22 -9.77 10.63
N ASP A 120 8.66 -10.99 10.35
CA ASP A 120 9.98 -11.44 10.84
C ASP A 120 11.10 -10.85 9.97
N SER A 121 11.94 -10.01 10.54
CA SER A 121 13.12 -9.42 9.89
C SER A 121 14.10 -10.48 9.33
N LYS A 122 14.10 -11.68 9.87
CA LYS A 122 14.89 -12.81 9.37
C LYS A 122 14.32 -13.42 8.11
N ASN A 123 13.04 -13.15 7.81
CA ASN A 123 12.37 -13.62 6.61
C ASN A 123 12.62 -12.68 5.43
N LYS A 124 13.68 -12.93 4.68
CA LYS A 124 14.06 -12.13 3.52
C LYS A 124 13.05 -12.15 2.37
N SER A 125 12.09 -13.05 2.38
CA SER A 125 11.03 -13.13 1.36
C SER A 125 9.77 -12.33 1.72
N GLY A 126 9.69 -11.78 2.93
CA GLY A 126 8.58 -10.96 3.40
C GLY A 126 8.95 -9.48 3.54
N TRP A 127 8.06 -8.71 4.14
CA TRP A 127 8.22 -7.28 4.37
C TRP A 127 9.01 -6.93 5.65
N GLY A 128 9.32 -7.92 6.49
CA GLY A 128 9.91 -7.71 7.81
C GLY A 128 11.22 -6.91 7.80
N THR A 129 12.12 -7.22 6.87
CA THR A 129 13.39 -6.48 6.73
C THR A 129 13.20 -5.01 6.38
N LEU A 130 12.22 -4.71 5.53
CA LEU A 130 11.90 -3.33 5.13
C LEU A 130 11.28 -2.56 6.30
N ILE A 131 10.36 -3.19 7.03
CA ILE A 131 9.72 -2.63 8.21
C ILE A 131 10.77 -2.27 9.26
N GLU A 132 11.69 -3.19 9.57
CA GLU A 132 12.76 -2.98 10.53
C GLU A 132 13.74 -1.88 10.09
N LYS A 133 14.22 -1.94 8.83
CA LYS A 133 15.17 -0.96 8.27
C LYS A 133 14.64 0.49 8.34
N ASN A 134 13.33 0.65 8.19
CA ASN A 134 12.70 1.97 8.16
C ASN A 134 12.05 2.35 9.51
N ASN A 135 12.34 1.62 10.59
CA ASN A 135 11.79 1.87 11.93
C ASN A 135 10.27 2.04 11.95
N LEU A 136 9.57 1.22 11.16
CA LEU A 136 8.12 1.24 11.14
C LEU A 136 7.57 0.45 12.33
N ASN A 137 6.66 1.04 13.08
CA ASN A 137 5.98 0.35 14.17
C ASN A 137 4.79 -0.44 13.64
N THR A 138 4.78 -1.75 13.82
CA THR A 138 3.63 -2.59 13.46
C THR A 138 2.49 -2.35 14.43
N ILE A 139 1.37 -1.85 13.91
CA ILE A 139 0.14 -1.62 14.68
C ILE A 139 -0.64 -2.93 14.79
N GLN A 140 -0.83 -3.59 13.64
CA GLN A 140 -1.61 -4.82 13.54
C GLN A 140 -1.21 -5.61 12.29
N SER A 141 -1.38 -6.93 12.36
CA SER A 141 -1.30 -7.81 11.20
C SER A 141 -2.52 -8.71 11.18
N ILE A 142 -3.12 -8.87 10.00
CA ILE A 142 -4.21 -9.80 9.75
C ILE A 142 -3.86 -10.66 8.54
N SER A 143 -4.34 -11.90 8.52
CA SER A 143 -4.28 -12.76 7.35
C SER A 143 -5.68 -13.06 6.86
N LEU A 144 -5.88 -12.98 5.56
CA LEU A 144 -7.15 -13.28 4.91
C LEU A 144 -6.95 -14.37 3.85
N PRO A 145 -7.96 -15.22 3.61
CA PRO A 145 -7.88 -16.19 2.53
C PRO A 145 -7.54 -15.56 1.20
N THR A 146 -6.61 -16.16 0.46
CA THR A 146 -6.16 -15.65 -0.83
C THR A 146 -7.06 -16.15 -1.94
N ALA A 147 -7.99 -15.31 -2.39
CA ALA A 147 -9.04 -15.68 -3.33
C ALA A 147 -8.56 -16.00 -4.76
N TRP A 148 -7.31 -15.69 -5.09
CA TRP A 148 -6.75 -15.89 -6.44
C TRP A 148 -5.74 -17.05 -6.52
N THR A 149 -5.60 -17.86 -5.48
CA THR A 149 -4.79 -19.08 -5.50
C THR A 149 -5.68 -20.31 -5.63
N PHE A 150 -5.08 -21.40 -6.14
CA PHE A 150 -5.78 -22.69 -6.26
C PHE A 150 -5.77 -23.49 -4.95
N HIS A 151 -5.12 -22.99 -3.91
CA HIS A 151 -5.00 -23.65 -2.61
C HIS A 151 -5.86 -22.91 -1.58
N GLU A 152 -6.89 -23.57 -1.08
CA GLU A 152 -7.81 -23.01 -0.06
C GLU A 152 -7.11 -22.62 1.25
N SER A 153 -5.91 -23.17 1.50
CA SER A 153 -5.12 -22.88 2.70
C SER A 153 -4.21 -21.67 2.58
N ASP A 154 -4.16 -21.04 1.40
CA ASP A 154 -3.30 -19.88 1.19
C ASP A 154 -3.94 -18.63 1.79
N GLU A 155 -3.13 -17.88 2.54
CA GLU A 155 -3.53 -16.64 3.16
C GLU A 155 -2.61 -15.50 2.69
N THR A 156 -3.18 -14.33 2.52
CA THR A 156 -2.45 -13.08 2.27
C THR A 156 -2.39 -12.28 3.56
N PRO A 157 -1.19 -12.04 4.10
CA PRO A 157 -1.02 -11.14 5.24
C PRO A 157 -1.15 -9.68 4.80
N TYR A 158 -1.75 -8.89 5.68
CA TYR A 158 -1.86 -7.44 5.61
C TYR A 158 -1.25 -6.88 6.89
N ILE A 159 -0.12 -6.18 6.76
CA ILE A 159 0.67 -5.66 7.87
C ILE A 159 0.47 -4.15 7.92
N PHE A 160 -0.20 -3.68 8.95
CA PHE A 160 -0.45 -2.26 9.19
C PHE A 160 0.66 -1.70 10.08
N THR A 161 1.33 -0.69 9.58
CA THR A 161 2.42 -0.03 10.30
C THR A 161 2.24 1.49 10.28
N GLN A 162 3.01 2.17 11.12
CA GLN A 162 3.13 3.63 11.09
C GLN A 162 4.60 4.03 11.29
N SER A 163 4.97 5.20 10.76
CA SER A 163 6.26 5.79 11.05
C SER A 163 6.36 6.10 12.55
N LEU A 164 7.50 5.82 13.15
CA LEU A 164 7.85 6.34 14.46
C LEU A 164 8.34 7.78 14.26
N ASP A 165 7.77 8.72 15.00
CA ASP A 165 8.19 10.12 15.05
C ASP A 165 9.64 10.28 15.50
#